data_0cfc434a6d0a1c36c47df732e922024a
#
_entry.id   0cfc434a6d0a1c36c47df732e922024a
#
_cell.length_a   1.000
_cell.length_b   1.000
_cell.length_c   1.000
_cell.angle_alpha   90.00
_cell.angle_beta   90.00
_cell.angle_gamma   90.00
#
_symmetry.space_group_name_H-M   'P 1'
#
loop_
_entity.id
_entity.type
_entity.pdbx_description
1 polymer ?
#
loop_
_entity_poly.entity_id
_entity_poly.type
_entity_poly.pdbx_seq_one_letter_code
_entity_poly.pdbx_strand_id
1 'polypeptide(L)'
;MATSGFRQRDYEVIAREYADLKEAARKRCTDQSELDMIQKAFDFANEAHKGVRRRSGDPYILHPIAVAKIVVSTIGLGYKSIVAALLHDVVEDTAYNIDDIRNLFGERVATLVEGLTKIKTVLDNEDKARQKSMQAENFKRILLTLNDDVRVVLIKLADRLHNCRTIEYVSEHKRKKILSETMYVFIPLAHRLGLYGMKSEMEDIWLRYNEPEAYNSISEKVNRNVIDKEKEINEFIAPIEEALRNAGFRFEIKKRVKTPYSIWHKMNTKGVSFEEIFDLYAVRIIFDPQEDPKESERDQCYHIFSIITSLYKYKSDRIRDWVNFPKNNGYEALHCTLMSRSGIWVEVQIRSRRMNEIAEKGIAAHWSYKKDGFIDKSQNEVDKWIIQVKEILVNPDVNALDLLDMIHNDLIKSEIFVFTPKGEQRSIEKGATALDFAYSIHSEIGHKAIAAKVNLKLVPLSRELKTGDQVEIITAETEKPKREWLDFVKTRKAKAHILDYLKDAHKEKRHQFRDTSRIRMNFRGLDRIGILHDITRYISTITDVHIKTIHLGTEDGVCEGYIEVKANKAGDIETIINEMSKVEGIQVISRAEDIRI
;
A
#
# COMPACT_ATOMS: atom_id res chain seq x y z
N MET A 1 -34.05 -23.17 24.24
CA MET A 1 -33.21 -22.53 25.27
C MET A 1 -33.89 -21.23 25.67
N ALA A 2 -34.19 -21.04 26.96
CA ALA A 2 -34.97 -19.90 27.43
C ALA A 2 -34.24 -18.59 27.18
N THR A 3 -34.82 -17.70 26.42
CA THR A 3 -34.38 -16.31 26.26
C THR A 3 -34.55 -15.60 27.59
N SER A 4 -33.48 -15.57 28.42
CA SER A 4 -33.47 -14.70 29.58
C SER A 4 -33.45 -13.27 29.05
N GLY A 5 -34.55 -12.54 29.21
CA GLY A 5 -34.66 -11.13 28.85
C GLY A 5 -33.54 -10.31 29.46
N PHE A 6 -33.34 -9.10 28.96
CA PHE A 6 -32.38 -8.16 29.56
C PHE A 6 -32.82 -7.83 31.00
N ARG A 7 -31.83 -7.69 31.90
CA ARG A 7 -32.03 -7.25 33.28
C ARG A 7 -32.08 -5.72 33.35
N GLN A 8 -32.60 -5.14 34.39
CA GLN A 8 -32.66 -3.69 34.61
C GLN A 8 -31.27 -3.03 34.40
N ARG A 9 -30.20 -3.64 34.91
CA ARG A 9 -28.83 -3.18 34.75
C ARG A 9 -28.41 -3.11 33.28
N ASP A 10 -28.87 -4.03 32.40
CA ASP A 10 -28.52 -4.05 30.98
C ASP A 10 -29.10 -2.80 30.29
N TYR A 11 -30.33 -2.42 30.61
CA TYR A 11 -30.96 -1.21 30.07
C TYR A 11 -30.24 0.06 30.55
N GLU A 12 -29.80 0.10 31.80
CA GLU A 12 -29.02 1.23 32.34
C GLU A 12 -27.68 1.39 31.62
N VAL A 13 -26.97 0.27 31.34
CA VAL A 13 -25.71 0.28 30.60
C VAL A 13 -25.94 0.73 29.16
N ILE A 14 -26.95 0.18 28.48
CA ILE A 14 -27.31 0.58 27.11
C ILE A 14 -27.60 2.08 27.03
N ALA A 15 -28.42 2.59 27.96
CA ALA A 15 -28.80 4.01 28.00
C ALA A 15 -27.57 4.92 28.20
N ARG A 16 -26.67 4.56 29.11
CA ARG A 16 -25.43 5.30 29.36
C ARG A 16 -24.54 5.31 28.14
N GLU A 17 -24.21 4.13 27.56
CA GLU A 17 -23.33 4.01 26.41
C GLU A 17 -23.86 4.73 25.17
N TYR A 18 -25.21 4.73 25.01
CA TYR A 18 -25.85 5.50 23.94
C TYR A 18 -25.83 7.01 24.22
N ALA A 19 -26.02 7.45 25.47
CA ALA A 19 -25.91 8.86 25.84
C ALA A 19 -24.52 9.43 25.52
N ASP A 20 -23.46 8.67 25.83
CA ASP A 20 -22.09 9.02 25.46
C ASP A 20 -21.89 9.13 23.94
N LEU A 21 -22.48 8.19 23.17
CA LEU A 21 -22.44 8.25 21.69
C LEU A 21 -23.15 9.52 21.19
N LYS A 22 -24.31 9.85 21.74
CA LYS A 22 -25.10 11.02 21.36
C LYS A 22 -24.36 12.33 21.68
N GLU A 23 -23.66 12.40 22.81
CA GLU A 23 -22.79 13.52 23.17
C GLU A 23 -21.63 13.70 22.18
N ALA A 24 -20.96 12.60 21.82
CA ALA A 24 -19.89 12.62 20.84
C ALA A 24 -20.41 13.02 19.44
N ALA A 25 -21.61 12.54 19.05
CA ALA A 25 -22.21 12.82 17.76
C ALA A 25 -22.61 14.30 17.61
N ARG A 26 -23.05 14.96 18.66
CA ARG A 26 -23.41 16.40 18.65
C ARG A 26 -22.29 17.28 18.11
N LYS A 27 -21.04 16.93 18.36
CA LYS A 27 -19.86 17.67 17.86
C LYS A 27 -19.63 17.53 16.36
N ARG A 28 -20.31 16.57 15.71
CA ARG A 28 -20.15 16.22 14.30
C ARG A 28 -21.41 16.40 13.46
N CYS A 29 -22.57 16.50 14.09
CA CYS A 29 -23.83 16.76 13.42
C CYS A 29 -24.00 18.26 13.18
N THR A 30 -24.64 18.60 12.06
CA THR A 30 -24.87 19.99 11.64
C THR A 30 -26.23 20.53 12.11
N ASP A 31 -27.19 19.62 12.25
CA ASP A 31 -28.55 19.97 12.63
C ASP A 31 -29.22 18.84 13.45
N GLN A 32 -30.42 19.12 13.96
CA GLN A 32 -31.16 18.18 14.78
C GLN A 32 -31.63 16.95 13.99
N SER A 33 -31.91 17.09 12.69
CA SER A 33 -32.39 15.96 11.86
C SER A 33 -31.35 14.84 11.74
N GLU A 34 -30.06 15.19 11.73
CA GLU A 34 -28.97 14.22 11.74
C GLU A 34 -28.91 13.44 13.07
N LEU A 35 -29.16 14.11 14.20
CA LEU A 35 -29.24 13.47 15.50
C LEU A 35 -30.49 12.57 15.64
N ASP A 36 -31.62 13.00 15.07
CA ASP A 36 -32.86 12.22 15.05
C ASP A 36 -32.66 10.95 14.18
N MET A 37 -31.91 11.03 13.10
CA MET A 37 -31.57 9.87 12.27
C MET A 37 -30.68 8.87 13.02
N ILE A 38 -29.71 9.34 13.83
CA ILE A 38 -28.90 8.50 14.71
C ILE A 38 -29.75 7.83 15.77
N GLN A 39 -30.71 8.58 16.40
CA GLN A 39 -31.66 8.03 17.36
C GLN A 39 -32.49 6.92 16.71
N LYS A 40 -33.07 7.17 15.56
CA LYS A 40 -33.86 6.18 14.79
C LYS A 40 -33.06 4.92 14.51
N ALA A 41 -31.77 5.05 14.11
CA ALA A 41 -30.90 3.92 13.83
C ALA A 41 -30.58 3.10 15.09
N PHE A 42 -30.34 3.78 16.20
CA PHE A 42 -30.13 3.12 17.48
C PHE A 42 -31.37 2.34 17.92
N ASP A 43 -32.56 2.97 17.88
CA ASP A 43 -33.83 2.33 18.30
C ASP A 43 -34.11 1.10 17.43
N PHE A 44 -33.89 1.21 16.12
CA PHE A 44 -34.06 0.12 15.18
C PHE A 44 -33.06 -1.04 15.44
N ALA A 45 -31.77 -0.75 15.61
CA ALA A 45 -30.77 -1.76 15.90
C ALA A 45 -30.98 -2.41 17.28
N ASN A 46 -31.39 -1.64 18.28
CA ASN A 46 -31.68 -2.13 19.64
C ASN A 46 -32.89 -3.08 19.66
N GLU A 47 -33.93 -2.79 18.89
CA GLU A 47 -35.09 -3.70 18.76
C GLU A 47 -34.72 -4.94 17.94
N ALA A 48 -33.93 -4.79 16.83
CA ALA A 48 -33.49 -5.89 16.00
C ALA A 48 -32.63 -6.92 16.77
N HIS A 49 -31.81 -6.46 17.73
CA HIS A 49 -30.97 -7.31 18.57
C HIS A 49 -31.51 -7.56 19.96
N LYS A 50 -32.83 -7.34 20.19
CA LYS A 50 -33.47 -7.47 21.49
C LYS A 50 -33.30 -8.88 22.07
N GLY A 51 -32.78 -8.96 23.28
CA GLY A 51 -32.55 -10.23 23.97
C GLY A 51 -31.32 -10.99 23.54
N VAL A 52 -30.61 -10.55 22.49
CA VAL A 52 -29.38 -11.18 22.03
C VAL A 52 -28.20 -10.75 22.92
N ARG A 53 -27.37 -11.72 23.33
CA ARG A 53 -26.15 -11.48 24.12
C ARG A 53 -24.90 -11.91 23.39
N ARG A 54 -23.82 -11.15 23.59
CA ARG A 54 -22.47 -11.56 23.19
C ARG A 54 -21.93 -12.68 24.08
N ARG A 55 -20.80 -13.29 23.71
CA ARG A 55 -20.14 -14.31 24.53
C ARG A 55 -19.62 -13.78 25.87
N SER A 56 -19.38 -12.49 26.00
CA SER A 56 -19.10 -11.80 27.28
C SER A 56 -20.27 -11.82 28.24
N GLY A 57 -21.49 -12.11 27.77
CA GLY A 57 -22.72 -12.00 28.51
C GLY A 57 -23.42 -10.64 28.37
N ASP A 58 -22.78 -9.67 27.75
CA ASP A 58 -23.32 -8.32 27.54
C ASP A 58 -24.40 -8.29 26.44
N PRO A 59 -25.37 -7.34 26.50
CA PRO A 59 -26.30 -7.08 25.40
C PRO A 59 -25.56 -6.84 24.07
N TYR A 60 -26.03 -7.47 22.98
CA TYR A 60 -25.36 -7.38 21.67
C TYR A 60 -25.24 -5.94 21.18
N ILE A 61 -26.27 -5.12 21.39
CA ILE A 61 -26.34 -3.71 20.94
C ILE A 61 -25.16 -2.84 21.43
N LEU A 62 -24.50 -3.22 22.52
CA LEU A 62 -23.32 -2.51 23.02
C LEU A 62 -22.16 -2.53 22.02
N HIS A 63 -22.09 -3.56 21.16
CA HIS A 63 -21.09 -3.61 20.10
C HIS A 63 -21.30 -2.56 19.01
N PRO A 64 -22.44 -2.47 18.32
CA PRO A 64 -22.71 -1.39 17.36
C PRO A 64 -22.54 0.01 17.97
N ILE A 65 -22.96 0.22 19.23
CA ILE A 65 -22.72 1.49 19.93
C ILE A 65 -21.22 1.77 20.07
N ALA A 66 -20.42 0.79 20.49
CA ALA A 66 -18.98 0.96 20.64
C ALA A 66 -18.28 1.22 19.30
N VAL A 67 -18.68 0.52 18.24
CA VAL A 67 -18.20 0.77 16.88
C VAL A 67 -18.55 2.19 16.43
N ALA A 68 -19.78 2.63 16.64
CA ALA A 68 -20.23 3.99 16.32
C ALA A 68 -19.46 5.06 17.14
N LYS A 69 -19.14 4.79 18.41
CA LYS A 69 -18.28 5.67 19.24
C LYS A 69 -16.87 5.79 18.67
N ILE A 70 -16.26 4.70 18.19
CA ILE A 70 -14.96 4.73 17.52
C ILE A 70 -15.05 5.54 16.22
N VAL A 71 -16.09 5.33 15.42
CA VAL A 71 -16.34 6.03 14.15
C VAL A 71 -16.42 7.54 14.36
N VAL A 72 -17.13 8.02 15.39
CA VAL A 72 -17.29 9.46 15.63
C VAL A 72 -16.12 10.07 16.38
N SER A 73 -15.60 9.41 17.43
CA SER A 73 -14.63 10.01 18.34
C SER A 73 -13.19 9.82 17.87
N THR A 74 -12.85 8.61 17.39
CA THR A 74 -11.49 8.27 16.98
C THR A 74 -11.24 8.62 15.50
N ILE A 75 -12.15 8.22 14.61
CA ILE A 75 -12.01 8.48 13.18
C ILE A 75 -12.54 9.88 12.84
N GLY A 76 -13.67 10.30 13.40
CA GLY A 76 -14.25 11.63 13.21
C GLY A 76 -15.22 11.72 12.04
N LEU A 77 -15.90 10.63 11.67
CA LEU A 77 -16.88 10.61 10.58
C LEU A 77 -18.23 11.20 11.00
N GLY A 78 -19.01 11.65 10.00
CA GLY A 78 -20.32 12.25 10.19
C GLY A 78 -21.47 11.25 10.36
N TYR A 79 -22.70 11.76 10.52
CA TYR A 79 -23.90 11.01 10.93
C TYR A 79 -24.19 9.77 10.06
N LYS A 80 -24.04 9.83 8.73
CA LYS A 80 -24.31 8.67 7.86
C LYS A 80 -23.43 7.47 8.18
N SER A 81 -22.17 7.71 8.55
CA SER A 81 -21.23 6.65 8.97
C SER A 81 -21.56 6.15 10.39
N ILE A 82 -22.04 7.03 11.29
CA ILE A 82 -22.51 6.65 12.62
C ILE A 82 -23.74 5.75 12.50
N VAL A 83 -24.71 6.13 11.66
CA VAL A 83 -25.91 5.35 11.36
C VAL A 83 -25.54 3.99 10.77
N ALA A 84 -24.65 3.96 9.75
CA ALA A 84 -24.18 2.71 9.16
C ALA A 84 -23.46 1.82 10.18
N ALA A 85 -22.69 2.40 11.10
CA ALA A 85 -22.01 1.66 12.18
C ALA A 85 -23.01 1.06 13.19
N LEU A 86 -24.13 1.75 13.49
CA LEU A 86 -25.18 1.20 14.33
C LEU A 86 -25.93 0.04 13.66
N LEU A 87 -26.04 0.06 12.33
CA LEU A 87 -26.82 -0.88 11.55
C LEU A 87 -25.98 -2.01 10.91
N HIS A 88 -24.66 -2.03 11.06
CA HIS A 88 -23.75 -2.87 10.27
C HIS A 88 -24.00 -4.38 10.40
N ASP A 89 -24.44 -4.84 11.58
CA ASP A 89 -24.75 -6.24 11.86
C ASP A 89 -26.25 -6.58 11.71
N VAL A 90 -27.13 -5.58 11.52
CA VAL A 90 -28.58 -5.82 11.46
C VAL A 90 -28.95 -6.71 10.28
N VAL A 91 -28.43 -6.41 9.08
CA VAL A 91 -28.70 -7.20 7.86
C VAL A 91 -28.09 -8.60 7.93
N GLU A 92 -27.01 -8.77 8.69
CA GLU A 92 -26.27 -10.02 8.76
C GLU A 92 -26.81 -10.99 9.81
N ASP A 93 -27.20 -10.45 10.97
CA ASP A 93 -27.52 -11.23 12.16
C ASP A 93 -29.02 -11.24 12.50
N THR A 94 -29.87 -10.59 11.68
CA THR A 94 -31.32 -10.52 11.89
C THR A 94 -32.11 -10.84 10.61
N ALA A 95 -33.45 -10.76 10.66
CA ALA A 95 -34.34 -11.02 9.54
C ALA A 95 -34.48 -9.83 8.56
N TYR A 96 -33.92 -8.68 8.87
CA TYR A 96 -33.97 -7.49 8.03
C TYR A 96 -33.00 -7.61 6.83
N ASN A 97 -33.39 -7.01 5.70
CA ASN A 97 -32.59 -6.99 4.49
C ASN A 97 -32.13 -5.56 4.13
N ILE A 98 -31.31 -5.43 3.07
CA ILE A 98 -30.77 -4.14 2.66
C ILE A 98 -31.83 -3.17 2.14
N ASP A 99 -32.95 -3.68 1.60
CA ASP A 99 -34.04 -2.83 1.11
C ASP A 99 -34.81 -2.19 2.28
N ASP A 100 -34.91 -2.89 3.42
CA ASP A 100 -35.46 -2.32 4.65
C ASP A 100 -34.60 -1.14 5.12
N ILE A 101 -33.27 -1.30 5.09
CA ILE A 101 -32.34 -0.21 5.43
C ILE A 101 -32.46 0.95 4.44
N ARG A 102 -32.58 0.66 3.13
CA ARG A 102 -32.75 1.67 2.08
C ARG A 102 -34.01 2.50 2.27
N ASN A 103 -35.11 1.85 2.57
CA ASN A 103 -36.41 2.51 2.78
C ASN A 103 -36.43 3.37 4.06
N LEU A 104 -35.77 2.92 5.13
CA LEU A 104 -35.82 3.60 6.43
C LEU A 104 -34.76 4.70 6.60
N PHE A 105 -33.56 4.54 6.01
CA PHE A 105 -32.37 5.36 6.24
C PHE A 105 -31.77 5.97 4.96
N GLY A 106 -32.34 5.63 3.79
CA GLY A 106 -31.95 6.17 2.49
C GLY A 106 -30.78 5.46 1.82
N GLU A 107 -30.61 5.72 0.53
CA GLU A 107 -29.67 5.02 -0.37
C GLU A 107 -28.23 5.06 0.13
N ARG A 108 -27.75 6.22 0.60
CA ARG A 108 -26.35 6.38 1.05
C ARG A 108 -26.00 5.51 2.26
N VAL A 109 -26.92 5.35 3.21
CA VAL A 109 -26.72 4.46 4.36
C VAL A 109 -26.79 3.01 3.94
N ALA A 110 -27.76 2.65 3.09
CA ALA A 110 -27.88 1.30 2.55
C ALA A 110 -26.63 0.86 1.81
N THR A 111 -26.06 1.71 0.95
CA THR A 111 -24.80 1.42 0.25
C THR A 111 -23.65 1.14 1.21
N LEU A 112 -23.53 1.91 2.30
CA LEU A 112 -22.48 1.67 3.31
C LEU A 112 -22.68 0.32 4.02
N VAL A 113 -23.91 0.01 4.45
CA VAL A 113 -24.24 -1.26 5.13
C VAL A 113 -24.02 -2.44 4.18
N GLU A 114 -24.47 -2.35 2.93
CA GLU A 114 -24.23 -3.39 1.91
C GLU A 114 -22.74 -3.67 1.69
N GLY A 115 -21.92 -2.61 1.62
CA GLY A 115 -20.47 -2.74 1.51
C GLY A 115 -19.85 -3.47 2.72
N LEU A 116 -20.33 -3.19 3.94
CA LEU A 116 -19.89 -3.84 5.17
C LEU A 116 -20.23 -5.34 5.18
N THR A 117 -21.45 -5.69 4.76
CA THR A 117 -21.92 -7.09 4.64
C THR A 117 -21.10 -7.85 3.59
N LYS A 118 -20.82 -7.24 2.41
CA LYS A 118 -19.96 -7.85 1.39
C LYS A 118 -18.58 -8.20 1.91
N ILE A 119 -17.94 -7.32 2.71
CA ILE A 119 -16.62 -7.59 3.32
C ILE A 119 -16.69 -8.79 4.27
N LYS A 120 -17.73 -8.90 5.10
CA LYS A 120 -17.88 -10.03 6.05
C LYS A 120 -18.06 -11.36 5.31
N THR A 121 -18.92 -11.40 4.31
CA THR A 121 -19.13 -12.60 3.48
C THR A 121 -17.84 -13.09 2.84
N VAL A 122 -16.97 -12.16 2.44
CA VAL A 122 -15.64 -12.47 1.90
C VAL A 122 -14.72 -13.11 2.94
N LEU A 123 -14.74 -12.60 4.18
CA LEU A 123 -13.89 -13.10 5.27
C LEU A 123 -14.37 -14.46 5.83
N ASP A 124 -15.66 -14.76 5.72
CA ASP A 124 -16.27 -15.96 6.30
C ASP A 124 -16.30 -17.18 5.35
N ASN A 125 -16.21 -16.97 4.03
CA ASN A 125 -16.15 -18.04 3.01
C ASN A 125 -14.79 -18.74 3.01
N GLU A 126 -14.53 -19.59 4.00
CA GLU A 126 -13.31 -20.36 4.13
C GLU A 126 -13.50 -21.82 3.72
N ASP A 127 -13.02 -22.20 2.53
CA ASP A 127 -12.63 -23.56 2.23
C ASP A 127 -11.18 -23.83 2.65
N LYS A 128 -10.95 -25.00 3.23
CA LYS A 128 -9.82 -25.42 4.07
C LYS A 128 -8.42 -25.48 3.45
N ALA A 129 -8.10 -24.78 2.38
CA ALA A 129 -6.83 -24.87 1.66
C ALA A 129 -5.96 -23.61 1.76
N ARG A 130 -4.78 -23.76 2.36
CA ARG A 130 -3.60 -22.87 2.35
C ARG A 130 -3.77 -21.45 2.90
N GLN A 131 -3.57 -21.28 4.19
CA GLN A 131 -3.71 -20.04 4.99
C GLN A 131 -3.12 -18.74 4.38
N LYS A 132 -1.95 -18.74 3.76
CA LYS A 132 -1.34 -17.52 3.19
C LYS A 132 -2.04 -17.04 1.90
N SER A 133 -2.44 -17.96 1.02
CA SER A 133 -3.11 -17.63 -0.24
C SER A 133 -4.50 -17.06 -0.02
N MET A 134 -5.21 -17.52 1.02
CA MET A 134 -6.56 -17.05 1.37
C MET A 134 -6.57 -15.66 1.99
N GLN A 135 -5.62 -15.35 2.86
CA GLN A 135 -5.48 -14.01 3.45
C GLN A 135 -5.20 -12.97 2.37
N ALA A 136 -4.42 -13.34 1.37
CA ALA A 136 -4.14 -12.50 0.21
C ALA A 136 -5.40 -12.26 -0.64
N GLU A 137 -6.20 -13.29 -0.87
CA GLU A 137 -7.45 -13.16 -1.63
C GLU A 137 -8.51 -12.35 -0.86
N ASN A 138 -8.66 -12.57 0.44
CA ASN A 138 -9.52 -11.78 1.30
C ASN A 138 -9.09 -10.30 1.33
N PHE A 139 -7.79 -10.06 1.38
CA PHE A 139 -7.25 -8.70 1.32
C PHE A 139 -7.55 -8.03 -0.04
N LYS A 140 -7.35 -8.75 -1.16
CA LYS A 140 -7.70 -8.28 -2.51
C LYS A 140 -9.17 -7.89 -2.59
N ARG A 141 -10.08 -8.71 -2.05
CA ARG A 141 -11.51 -8.46 -2.07
C ARG A 141 -11.92 -7.28 -1.19
N ILE A 142 -11.29 -7.11 -0.01
CA ILE A 142 -11.49 -5.91 0.83
C ILE A 142 -11.04 -4.64 0.08
N LEU A 143 -9.92 -4.70 -0.63
CA LEU A 143 -9.46 -3.58 -1.44
C LEU A 143 -10.42 -3.26 -2.61
N LEU A 144 -11.09 -4.26 -3.17
CA LEU A 144 -12.11 -4.03 -4.21
C LEU A 144 -13.32 -3.26 -3.66
N THR A 145 -13.69 -3.46 -2.38
CA THR A 145 -14.77 -2.69 -1.74
C THR A 145 -14.39 -1.24 -1.40
N LEU A 146 -13.07 -0.94 -1.30
CA LEU A 146 -12.57 0.45 -1.22
C LEU A 146 -12.98 1.29 -2.43
N ASN A 147 -13.30 0.63 -3.53
CA ASN A 147 -13.64 1.25 -4.80
C ASN A 147 -14.94 2.05 -4.74
N ASP A 148 -15.88 1.62 -3.90
CA ASP A 148 -17.22 2.18 -3.85
C ASP A 148 -17.30 3.33 -2.83
N ASP A 149 -16.80 3.12 -1.62
CA ASP A 149 -16.76 4.15 -0.57
C ASP A 149 -15.73 3.80 0.52
N VAL A 150 -14.69 4.60 0.69
CA VAL A 150 -13.64 4.38 1.71
C VAL A 150 -14.19 4.33 3.14
N ARG A 151 -15.35 4.97 3.41
CA ARG A 151 -15.99 4.92 4.73
C ARG A 151 -16.36 3.51 5.17
N VAL A 152 -16.67 2.63 4.22
CA VAL A 152 -16.93 1.20 4.50
C VAL A 152 -15.72 0.57 5.20
N VAL A 153 -14.52 0.81 4.69
CA VAL A 153 -13.28 0.28 5.29
C VAL A 153 -12.98 0.93 6.64
N LEU A 154 -13.23 2.24 6.77
CA LEU A 154 -13.05 2.95 8.04
C LEU A 154 -13.99 2.41 9.14
N ILE A 155 -15.26 2.14 8.82
CA ILE A 155 -16.21 1.51 9.75
C ILE A 155 -15.76 0.08 10.07
N LYS A 156 -15.29 -0.69 9.08
CA LYS A 156 -14.79 -2.06 9.30
C LYS A 156 -13.52 -2.11 10.13
N LEU A 157 -12.65 -1.08 10.04
CA LEU A 157 -11.51 -0.92 10.95
C LEU A 157 -11.97 -0.64 12.38
N ALA A 158 -13.02 0.16 12.57
CA ALA A 158 -13.61 0.42 13.89
C ALA A 158 -14.22 -0.85 14.49
N ASP A 159 -14.94 -1.65 13.69
CA ASP A 159 -15.48 -2.96 14.08
C ASP A 159 -14.34 -3.90 14.49
N ARG A 160 -13.29 -4.02 13.66
CA ARG A 160 -12.12 -4.86 13.95
C ARG A 160 -11.43 -4.45 15.25
N LEU A 161 -11.22 -3.17 15.47
CA LEU A 161 -10.62 -2.67 16.71
C LEU A 161 -11.45 -3.05 17.92
N HIS A 162 -12.79 -2.89 17.86
CA HIS A 162 -13.66 -3.28 18.98
C HIS A 162 -13.64 -4.81 19.19
N ASN A 163 -13.61 -5.60 18.13
CA ASN A 163 -13.47 -7.05 18.22
C ASN A 163 -12.11 -7.47 18.83
N CYS A 164 -11.03 -6.73 18.55
CA CYS A 164 -9.74 -6.93 19.22
C CYS A 164 -9.81 -6.57 20.71
N ARG A 165 -10.47 -5.49 21.10
CA ARG A 165 -10.66 -5.08 22.52
C ARG A 165 -11.43 -6.11 23.34
N THR A 166 -12.31 -6.86 22.69
CA THR A 166 -13.16 -7.90 23.34
C THR A 166 -12.72 -9.33 23.03
N ILE A 167 -11.47 -9.51 22.57
CA ILE A 167 -10.97 -10.79 22.04
C ILE A 167 -10.85 -11.88 23.12
N GLU A 168 -10.76 -11.52 24.38
CA GLU A 168 -10.67 -12.43 25.52
C GLU A 168 -11.89 -13.36 25.64
N TYR A 169 -13.07 -12.90 25.23
CA TYR A 169 -14.32 -13.67 25.27
C TYR A 169 -14.48 -14.62 24.07
N VAL A 170 -13.56 -14.62 23.14
CA VAL A 170 -13.62 -15.43 21.92
C VAL A 170 -12.86 -16.74 22.09
N SER A 171 -13.37 -17.86 21.54
CA SER A 171 -12.69 -19.15 21.58
C SER A 171 -11.29 -19.08 20.93
N GLU A 172 -10.36 -19.89 21.39
CA GLU A 172 -8.96 -19.86 20.95
C GLU A 172 -8.80 -19.97 19.43
N HIS A 173 -9.52 -20.89 18.79
CA HIS A 173 -9.46 -21.05 17.33
C HIS A 173 -9.91 -19.78 16.61
N LYS A 174 -11.02 -19.20 17.02
CA LYS A 174 -11.55 -17.96 16.43
C LYS A 174 -10.65 -16.74 16.75
N ARG A 175 -10.01 -16.75 17.92
CA ARG A 175 -9.04 -15.74 18.33
C ARG A 175 -7.81 -15.72 17.40
N LYS A 176 -7.24 -16.89 17.11
CA LYS A 176 -6.10 -17.02 16.18
C LYS A 176 -6.43 -16.47 14.79
N LYS A 177 -7.65 -16.76 14.27
CA LYS A 177 -8.14 -16.21 13.00
C LYS A 177 -8.21 -14.68 13.05
N ILE A 178 -8.89 -14.11 14.06
CA ILE A 178 -9.04 -12.65 14.21
C ILE A 178 -7.67 -11.96 14.30
N LEU A 179 -6.74 -12.49 15.10
CA LEU A 179 -5.41 -11.91 15.26
C LEU A 179 -4.59 -11.99 13.97
N SER A 180 -4.67 -13.09 13.23
CA SER A 180 -3.99 -13.26 11.95
C SER A 180 -4.52 -12.25 10.91
N GLU A 181 -5.85 -12.16 10.74
CA GLU A 181 -6.46 -11.16 9.85
C GLU A 181 -6.10 -9.72 10.28
N THR A 182 -6.08 -9.46 11.59
CA THR A 182 -5.73 -8.13 12.11
C THR A 182 -4.30 -7.75 11.73
N MET A 183 -3.33 -8.65 11.91
CA MET A 183 -1.93 -8.39 11.59
C MET A 183 -1.70 -8.21 10.09
N TYR A 184 -2.26 -9.11 9.28
CA TYR A 184 -1.94 -9.16 7.84
C TYR A 184 -2.82 -8.27 6.96
N VAL A 185 -4.01 -7.86 7.44
CA VAL A 185 -4.97 -7.09 6.66
C VAL A 185 -5.25 -5.73 7.29
N PHE A 186 -5.72 -5.69 8.54
CA PHE A 186 -6.26 -4.46 9.12
C PHE A 186 -5.19 -3.49 9.64
N ILE A 187 -4.10 -3.98 10.22
CA ILE A 187 -2.97 -3.14 10.63
C ILE A 187 -2.33 -2.42 9.43
N PRO A 188 -2.02 -3.11 8.31
CA PRO A 188 -1.58 -2.45 7.08
C PRO A 188 -2.55 -1.40 6.56
N LEU A 189 -3.85 -1.70 6.52
CA LEU A 189 -4.88 -0.72 6.10
C LEU A 189 -4.92 0.50 7.02
N ALA A 190 -4.94 0.29 8.35
CA ALA A 190 -4.93 1.39 9.32
C ALA A 190 -3.68 2.28 9.17
N HIS A 191 -2.51 1.67 8.93
CA HIS A 191 -1.28 2.40 8.66
C HIS A 191 -1.38 3.26 7.39
N ARG A 192 -1.87 2.67 6.29
CA ARG A 192 -2.00 3.38 5.00
C ARG A 192 -2.99 4.53 5.07
N LEU A 193 -4.07 4.34 5.81
CA LEU A 193 -5.08 5.38 6.02
C LEU A 193 -4.69 6.42 7.11
N GLY A 194 -3.48 6.30 7.67
CA GLY A 194 -2.97 7.24 8.68
C GLY A 194 -3.59 7.11 10.07
N LEU A 195 -4.34 6.02 10.34
CA LEU A 195 -5.01 5.76 11.62
C LEU A 195 -4.03 5.13 12.62
N TYR A 196 -2.97 5.87 12.97
CA TYR A 196 -1.84 5.35 13.76
C TYR A 196 -2.23 4.93 15.18
N GLY A 197 -3.20 5.59 15.81
CA GLY A 197 -3.71 5.20 17.13
C GLY A 197 -4.32 3.81 17.10
N MET A 198 -5.25 3.59 16.15
CA MET A 198 -5.91 2.28 15.96
C MET A 198 -4.90 1.18 15.58
N LYS A 199 -3.97 1.51 14.68
CA LYS A 199 -2.87 0.60 14.31
C LYS A 199 -2.08 0.14 15.52
N SER A 200 -1.58 1.08 16.32
CA SER A 200 -0.73 0.78 17.49
C SER A 200 -1.48 -0.03 18.54
N GLU A 201 -2.77 0.24 18.77
CA GLU A 201 -3.59 -0.51 19.71
C GLU A 201 -3.82 -1.96 19.23
N MET A 202 -4.12 -2.15 17.94
CA MET A 202 -4.26 -3.50 17.36
C MET A 202 -2.94 -4.28 17.39
N GLU A 203 -1.80 -3.63 17.17
CA GLU A 203 -0.47 -4.22 17.27
C GLU A 203 -0.15 -4.68 18.69
N ASP A 204 -0.47 -3.87 19.71
CA ASP A 204 -0.25 -4.21 21.11
C ASP A 204 -1.16 -5.37 21.56
N ILE A 205 -2.43 -5.39 21.12
CA ILE A 205 -3.34 -6.49 21.38
C ILE A 205 -2.80 -7.77 20.72
N TRP A 206 -2.33 -7.67 19.46
CA TRP A 206 -1.73 -8.81 18.78
C TRP A 206 -0.54 -9.37 19.55
N LEU A 207 0.40 -8.52 19.99
CA LEU A 207 1.59 -8.94 20.73
C LEU A 207 1.21 -9.61 22.06
N ARG A 208 0.24 -9.06 22.78
CA ARG A 208 -0.24 -9.61 24.07
C ARG A 208 -0.68 -11.06 23.97
N TYR A 209 -1.32 -11.44 22.86
CA TYR A 209 -1.89 -12.80 22.69
C TYR A 209 -0.98 -13.76 21.92
N ASN A 210 -0.08 -13.27 21.05
CA ASN A 210 0.83 -14.11 20.27
C ASN A 210 2.19 -14.29 20.96
N GLU A 211 2.69 -13.26 21.67
CA GLU A 211 3.97 -13.24 22.37
C GLU A 211 3.82 -12.72 23.80
N PRO A 212 3.03 -13.39 24.65
CA PRO A 212 2.63 -12.86 25.96
C PRO A 212 3.82 -12.64 26.90
N GLU A 213 4.86 -13.49 26.85
CA GLU A 213 6.06 -13.33 27.67
C GLU A 213 6.82 -12.06 27.29
N ALA A 214 7.01 -11.81 26.01
CA ALA A 214 7.66 -10.61 25.50
C ALA A 214 6.84 -9.36 25.84
N TYR A 215 5.51 -9.41 25.64
CA TYR A 215 4.61 -8.31 25.98
C TYR A 215 4.68 -7.95 27.48
N ASN A 216 4.58 -8.95 28.36
CA ASN A 216 4.60 -8.74 29.82
C ASN A 216 5.95 -8.20 30.27
N SER A 217 7.07 -8.78 29.82
CA SER A 217 8.42 -8.33 30.15
C SER A 217 8.66 -6.87 29.73
N ILE A 218 8.27 -6.51 28.48
CA ILE A 218 8.44 -5.14 27.98
C ILE A 218 7.52 -4.18 28.72
N SER A 219 6.24 -4.55 28.95
CA SER A 219 5.27 -3.70 29.65
C SER A 219 5.73 -3.41 31.08
N GLU A 220 6.26 -4.40 31.77
CA GLU A 220 6.80 -4.23 33.13
C GLU A 220 8.01 -3.28 33.16
N LYS A 221 8.95 -3.45 32.23
CA LYS A 221 10.10 -2.56 32.08
C LYS A 221 9.66 -1.13 31.73
N VAL A 222 8.70 -0.98 30.82
CA VAL A 222 8.14 0.33 30.46
C VAL A 222 7.51 1.00 31.67
N ASN A 223 6.65 0.31 32.41
CA ASN A 223 5.96 0.87 33.57
C ASN A 223 6.92 1.31 34.67
N ARG A 224 7.93 0.49 35.00
CA ARG A 224 8.98 0.88 35.96
C ARG A 224 9.73 2.13 35.49
N ASN A 225 10.20 2.15 34.23
CA ASN A 225 10.90 3.30 33.67
C ASN A 225 10.04 4.56 33.64
N VAL A 226 8.71 4.46 33.35
CA VAL A 226 7.81 5.62 33.32
C VAL A 226 7.72 6.25 34.72
N ILE A 227 7.55 5.44 35.78
CA ILE A 227 7.45 5.91 37.16
C ILE A 227 8.77 6.58 37.58
N ASP A 228 9.92 5.92 37.32
CA ASP A 228 11.21 6.41 37.72
C ASP A 228 11.63 7.70 37.02
N LYS A 229 11.18 7.89 35.75
CA LYS A 229 11.59 9.02 34.91
C LYS A 229 10.55 10.12 34.76
N GLU A 230 9.39 10.00 35.37
CA GLU A 230 8.34 11.02 35.26
C GLU A 230 8.80 12.39 35.73
N LYS A 231 9.53 12.44 36.85
CA LYS A 231 10.10 13.66 37.38
C LYS A 231 11.10 14.30 36.41
N GLU A 232 12.00 13.49 35.86
CA GLU A 232 13.01 13.95 34.90
C GLU A 232 12.38 14.48 33.60
N ILE A 233 11.31 13.86 33.11
CA ILE A 233 10.58 14.35 31.93
C ILE A 233 9.86 15.67 32.25
N ASN A 234 9.29 15.83 33.45
CA ASN A 234 8.69 17.09 33.87
C ASN A 234 9.71 18.21 33.97
N GLU A 235 10.89 17.92 34.55
CA GLU A 235 12.02 18.87 34.63
C GLU A 235 12.58 19.25 33.24
N PHE A 236 12.49 18.33 32.27
CA PHE A 236 12.82 18.60 30.86
C PHE A 236 11.77 19.49 30.18
N ILE A 237 10.50 19.30 30.47
CA ILE A 237 9.39 20.04 29.83
C ILE A 237 9.29 21.47 30.36
N ALA A 238 9.50 21.71 31.66
CA ALA A 238 9.23 22.99 32.29
C ALA A 238 9.96 24.19 31.63
N PRO A 239 11.28 24.13 31.31
CA PRO A 239 11.95 25.22 30.59
C PRO A 239 11.41 25.45 29.18
N ILE A 240 10.96 24.40 28.51
CA ILE A 240 10.35 24.50 27.18
C ILE A 240 9.02 25.26 27.27
N GLU A 241 8.18 24.93 28.25
CA GLU A 241 6.89 25.60 28.46
C GLU A 241 7.10 27.10 28.79
N GLU A 242 8.05 27.42 29.62
CA GLU A 242 8.37 28.80 29.98
C GLU A 242 8.84 29.60 28.74
N ALA A 243 9.78 29.05 27.97
CA ALA A 243 10.29 29.71 26.78
C ALA A 243 9.23 29.93 25.71
N LEU A 244 8.36 28.94 25.48
CA LEU A 244 7.26 29.05 24.52
C LEU A 244 6.19 30.06 24.95
N ARG A 245 5.85 30.13 26.27
CA ARG A 245 4.96 31.17 26.81
C ARG A 245 5.55 32.57 26.65
N ASN A 246 6.85 32.73 26.93
CA ASN A 246 7.54 34.00 26.77
C ASN A 246 7.61 34.44 25.30
N ALA A 247 7.66 33.50 24.35
CA ALA A 247 7.58 33.76 22.92
C ALA A 247 6.13 33.97 22.40
N GLY A 248 5.12 33.94 23.30
CA GLY A 248 3.73 34.21 22.98
C GLY A 248 2.96 33.06 22.32
N PHE A 249 3.53 31.86 22.26
CA PHE A 249 2.82 30.70 21.70
C PHE A 249 1.70 30.20 22.62
N ARG A 250 0.57 29.83 22.03
CA ARG A 250 -0.47 29.01 22.65
C ARG A 250 -0.22 27.56 22.28
N PHE A 251 -0.07 26.68 23.26
CA PHE A 251 0.32 25.30 23.01
C PHE A 251 -0.20 24.35 24.09
N GLU A 252 -0.19 23.07 23.74
CA GLU A 252 -0.43 21.92 24.61
C GLU A 252 0.76 20.98 24.52
N ILE A 253 1.28 20.50 25.64
CA ILE A 253 2.34 19.48 25.66
C ILE A 253 1.75 18.13 26.07
N LYS A 254 1.95 17.11 25.19
CA LYS A 254 1.57 15.72 25.47
C LYS A 254 2.81 14.85 25.61
N LYS A 255 2.87 14.07 26.68
CA LYS A 255 3.87 13.02 26.84
C LYS A 255 3.39 11.75 26.14
N ARG A 256 4.29 11.07 25.48
CA ARG A 256 4.01 9.78 24.83
C ARG A 256 5.11 8.79 25.18
N VAL A 257 4.73 7.61 25.59
CA VAL A 257 5.61 6.46 25.74
C VAL A 257 5.40 5.53 24.54
N LYS A 258 6.47 4.95 24.05
CA LYS A 258 6.42 4.01 22.93
C LYS A 258 5.68 2.75 23.35
N THR A 259 4.83 2.22 22.45
CA THR A 259 4.03 1.03 22.74
C THR A 259 4.88 -0.24 22.83
N PRO A 260 4.47 -1.25 23.62
CA PRO A 260 5.18 -2.51 23.77
C PRO A 260 5.50 -3.19 22.44
N TYR A 261 4.56 -3.21 21.48
CA TYR A 261 4.80 -3.76 20.15
C TYR A 261 5.90 -2.99 19.40
N SER A 262 5.87 -1.65 19.43
CA SER A 262 6.88 -0.83 18.75
C SER A 262 8.29 -1.03 19.33
N ILE A 263 8.39 -1.32 20.62
CA ILE A 263 9.64 -1.66 21.31
C ILE A 263 10.10 -3.05 20.87
N TRP A 264 9.25 -4.06 21.00
CA TRP A 264 9.50 -5.43 20.62
C TRP A 264 9.95 -5.56 19.15
N HIS A 265 9.22 -4.89 18.25
CA HIS A 265 9.55 -4.88 16.83
C HIS A 265 10.94 -4.27 16.57
N LYS A 266 11.28 -3.20 17.28
CA LYS A 266 12.58 -2.54 17.15
C LYS A 266 13.72 -3.41 17.70
N MET A 267 13.50 -4.08 18.83
CA MET A 267 14.45 -5.06 19.39
C MET A 267 14.75 -6.18 18.39
N ASN A 268 13.71 -6.77 17.82
CA ASN A 268 13.84 -7.89 16.88
C ASN A 268 14.43 -7.49 15.52
N THR A 269 14.04 -6.32 14.97
CA THR A 269 14.50 -5.92 13.63
C THR A 269 15.90 -5.31 13.62
N LYS A 270 16.34 -4.72 14.75
CA LYS A 270 17.66 -4.08 14.88
C LYS A 270 18.65 -4.89 15.72
N GLY A 271 18.20 -5.97 16.38
CA GLY A 271 19.02 -6.78 17.25
C GLY A 271 19.54 -6.00 18.48
N VAL A 272 18.74 -5.04 19.00
CA VAL A 272 19.12 -4.20 20.13
C VAL A 272 18.37 -4.60 21.41
N SER A 273 18.98 -4.39 22.58
CA SER A 273 18.32 -4.59 23.86
C SER A 273 17.30 -3.48 24.16
N PHE A 274 16.47 -3.68 25.19
CA PHE A 274 15.52 -2.66 25.65
C PHE A 274 16.22 -1.37 26.09
N GLU A 275 17.37 -1.51 26.76
CA GLU A 275 18.17 -0.41 27.30
C GLU A 275 18.84 0.45 26.21
N GLU A 276 19.02 -0.10 25.01
CA GLU A 276 19.57 0.61 23.84
C GLU A 276 18.51 1.36 23.03
N ILE A 277 17.26 1.37 23.47
CA ILE A 277 16.17 2.12 22.82
C ILE A 277 16.13 3.54 23.35
N PHE A 278 16.78 4.47 22.65
CA PHE A 278 16.89 5.88 23.04
C PHE A 278 15.60 6.69 22.90
N ASP A 279 14.63 6.27 22.08
CA ASP A 279 13.37 6.97 21.77
C ASP A 279 12.16 6.36 22.51
N LEU A 280 12.38 5.92 23.76
CA LEU A 280 11.31 5.37 24.60
C LEU A 280 10.28 6.44 24.97
N TYR A 281 10.76 7.67 25.20
CA TYR A 281 9.96 8.83 25.57
C TYR A 281 9.90 9.83 24.42
N ALA A 282 8.71 10.32 24.15
CA ALA A 282 8.48 11.41 23.23
C ALA A 282 7.64 12.51 23.90
N VAL A 283 7.98 13.75 23.61
CA VAL A 283 7.22 14.94 23.99
C VAL A 283 6.63 15.53 22.71
N ARG A 284 5.34 15.77 22.70
CA ARG A 284 4.64 16.39 21.58
C ARG A 284 4.23 17.81 21.95
N ILE A 285 4.68 18.79 21.21
CA ILE A 285 4.30 20.18 21.31
C ILE A 285 3.25 20.43 20.24
N ILE A 286 2.01 20.71 20.65
CA ILE A 286 0.89 21.01 19.77
C ILE A 286 0.57 22.49 19.95
N PHE A 287 0.84 23.32 18.94
CA PHE A 287 0.62 24.75 19.01
C PHE A 287 -0.59 25.19 18.19
N ASP A 288 -1.24 26.26 18.63
CA ASP A 288 -2.25 26.95 17.84
C ASP A 288 -1.55 27.99 16.97
N PRO A 289 -1.65 27.90 15.62
CA PRO A 289 -1.00 28.86 14.74
C PRO A 289 -1.41 30.30 15.06
N GLN A 290 -0.45 31.21 15.14
CA GLN A 290 -0.69 32.63 15.28
C GLN A 290 -1.08 33.19 13.91
N GLU A 291 -2.06 34.09 13.89
CA GLU A 291 -2.49 34.82 12.69
C GLU A 291 -1.48 35.96 12.40
N ASP A 292 -0.25 35.62 12.01
CA ASP A 292 0.73 36.58 11.50
C ASP A 292 0.84 36.41 9.98
N PRO A 293 0.52 37.47 9.19
CA PRO A 293 0.66 37.41 7.73
C PRO A 293 2.10 37.21 7.24
N LYS A 294 3.10 37.36 8.13
CA LYS A 294 4.51 37.21 7.80
C LYS A 294 5.10 35.85 8.14
N GLU A 295 4.42 35.06 8.99
CA GLU A 295 4.94 33.79 9.48
C GLU A 295 3.94 32.67 9.23
N SER A 296 4.26 31.78 8.28
CA SER A 296 3.41 30.65 7.96
C SER A 296 3.39 29.61 9.12
N GLU A 297 2.38 28.75 9.15
CA GLU A 297 2.31 27.61 10.08
C GLU A 297 3.61 26.78 10.09
N ARG A 298 4.24 26.65 8.92
CA ARG A 298 5.52 25.99 8.74
C ARG A 298 6.65 26.76 9.45
N ASP A 299 6.72 28.06 9.27
CA ASP A 299 7.78 28.89 9.84
C ASP A 299 7.69 28.91 11.37
N GLN A 300 6.48 28.87 11.92
CA GLN A 300 6.24 28.74 13.36
C GLN A 300 6.76 27.40 13.92
N CYS A 301 6.70 26.29 13.16
CA CYS A 301 7.34 25.04 13.56
C CYS A 301 8.87 25.20 13.73
N TYR A 302 9.52 25.93 12.82
CA TYR A 302 10.96 26.18 12.92
C TYR A 302 11.30 27.19 14.00
N HIS A 303 10.44 28.17 14.24
CA HIS A 303 10.61 29.10 15.35
C HIS A 303 10.60 28.35 16.70
N ILE A 304 9.62 27.48 16.92
CA ILE A 304 9.57 26.60 18.09
C ILE A 304 10.81 25.71 18.16
N PHE A 305 11.24 25.12 17.05
CA PHE A 305 12.47 24.33 16.97
C PHE A 305 13.70 25.14 17.41
N SER A 306 13.84 26.37 16.93
CA SER A 306 14.94 27.28 17.32
C SER A 306 14.95 27.56 18.83
N ILE A 307 13.76 27.80 19.40
CA ILE A 307 13.61 28.04 20.85
C ILE A 307 14.10 26.83 21.66
N ILE A 308 13.60 25.62 21.36
CA ILE A 308 13.92 24.42 22.14
C ILE A 308 15.37 23.95 21.97
N THR A 309 15.97 24.19 20.80
CA THR A 309 17.36 23.84 20.53
C THR A 309 18.34 24.85 21.13
N SER A 310 17.89 26.06 21.50
CA SER A 310 18.66 26.98 22.33
C SER A 310 18.76 26.52 23.79
N LEU A 311 17.77 25.76 24.28
CA LEU A 311 17.75 25.26 25.67
C LEU A 311 18.49 23.92 25.82
N TYR A 312 18.48 23.07 24.80
CA TYR A 312 18.99 21.71 24.87
C TYR A 312 19.83 21.34 23.64
N LYS A 313 20.89 20.55 23.88
CA LYS A 313 21.66 19.96 22.76
C LYS A 313 20.81 18.97 21.99
N TYR A 314 20.88 19.03 20.67
CA TYR A 314 20.15 18.14 19.79
C TYR A 314 21.06 17.22 18.97
N LYS A 315 20.52 16.14 18.46
CA LYS A 315 21.19 15.18 17.60
C LYS A 315 20.85 15.48 16.14
N SER A 316 21.81 16.02 15.38
CA SER A 316 21.56 16.49 14.00
C SER A 316 21.16 15.38 13.03
N ASP A 317 21.70 14.16 13.20
CA ASP A 317 21.36 12.98 12.40
C ASP A 317 19.93 12.44 12.66
N ARG A 318 19.25 12.99 13.68
CA ARG A 318 17.90 12.59 14.09
C ARG A 318 16.83 13.67 13.88
N ILE A 319 17.12 14.71 13.15
CA ILE A 319 16.09 15.64 12.69
C ILE A 319 15.31 14.98 11.56
N ARG A 320 13.97 15.06 11.64
CA ARG A 320 13.05 14.59 10.61
C ARG A 320 12.08 15.70 10.27
N ASP A 321 12.23 16.24 9.10
CA ASP A 321 11.46 17.37 8.59
C ASP A 321 10.32 16.90 7.70
N TRP A 322 9.22 16.51 8.32
CA TRP A 322 7.98 16.21 7.61
C TRP A 322 7.02 17.41 7.51
N VAL A 323 7.47 18.60 7.88
CA VAL A 323 6.74 19.85 7.64
C VAL A 323 6.98 20.33 6.22
N ASN A 324 8.26 20.36 5.77
CA ASN A 324 8.59 20.66 4.38
C ASN A 324 8.27 19.48 3.45
N PHE A 325 8.38 18.27 3.95
CA PHE A 325 8.31 17.03 3.19
C PHE A 325 7.30 16.06 3.83
N PRO A 326 5.98 16.36 3.71
CA PRO A 326 4.94 15.51 4.26
C PRO A 326 5.05 14.07 3.76
N LYS A 327 4.70 13.12 4.61
CA LYS A 327 4.62 11.71 4.18
C LYS A 327 3.45 11.51 3.21
N ASN A 328 3.50 10.45 2.40
CA ASN A 328 2.47 10.12 1.40
C ASN A 328 1.05 9.96 1.99
N ASN A 329 0.92 9.79 3.30
CA ASN A 329 -0.36 9.74 4.00
C ASN A 329 -0.77 11.09 4.64
N GLY A 330 -0.13 12.18 4.25
CA GLY A 330 -0.43 13.54 4.75
C GLY A 330 0.10 13.83 6.15
N TYR A 331 0.95 12.97 6.73
CA TYR A 331 1.54 13.22 8.02
C TYR A 331 2.59 14.35 7.97
N GLU A 332 2.38 15.37 8.78
CA GLU A 332 3.25 16.54 8.93
C GLU A 332 3.71 16.66 10.39
N ALA A 333 5.01 16.86 10.60
CA ALA A 333 5.61 17.17 11.90
C ALA A 333 7.09 17.50 11.75
N LEU A 334 7.64 18.34 12.62
CA LEU A 334 9.09 18.50 12.78
C LEU A 334 9.53 17.69 14.00
N HIS A 335 10.40 16.69 13.80
CA HIS A 335 10.94 15.87 14.86
C HIS A 335 12.41 16.20 15.12
N CYS A 336 12.77 16.29 16.39
CA CYS A 336 14.15 16.37 16.83
C CYS A 336 14.36 15.50 18.07
N THR A 337 15.59 15.16 18.36
CA THR A 337 15.97 14.40 19.57
C THR A 337 16.88 15.30 20.39
N LEU A 338 16.44 15.64 21.62
CA LEU A 338 17.10 16.55 22.53
C LEU A 338 17.66 15.79 23.73
N MET A 339 18.78 16.26 24.28
CA MET A 339 19.37 15.70 25.50
C MET A 339 18.88 16.48 26.72
N SER A 340 18.22 15.80 27.65
CA SER A 340 17.84 16.38 28.95
C SER A 340 19.08 16.68 29.80
N ARG A 341 18.92 17.45 30.86
CA ARG A 341 19.99 17.74 31.82
C ARG A 341 20.50 16.50 32.58
N SER A 342 19.64 15.48 32.69
CA SER A 342 19.97 14.17 33.27
C SER A 342 20.66 13.21 32.29
N GLY A 343 20.92 13.64 31.04
CA GLY A 343 21.58 12.83 30.02
C GLY A 343 20.65 11.87 29.25
N ILE A 344 19.34 12.01 29.39
CA ILE A 344 18.36 11.19 28.66
C ILE A 344 18.04 11.84 27.31
N TRP A 345 17.99 11.03 26.26
CA TRP A 345 17.51 11.46 24.95
C TRP A 345 15.99 11.42 24.91
N VAL A 346 15.37 12.56 24.57
CA VAL A 346 13.90 12.72 24.42
C VAL A 346 13.60 13.13 22.99
N GLU A 347 12.71 12.39 22.33
CA GLU A 347 12.18 12.80 21.02
C GLU A 347 11.14 13.91 21.23
N VAL A 348 11.32 15.05 20.55
CA VAL A 348 10.34 16.13 20.54
C VAL A 348 9.71 16.24 19.17
N GLN A 349 8.37 16.24 19.14
CA GLN A 349 7.55 16.34 17.94
C GLN A 349 6.78 17.66 17.97
N ILE A 350 7.07 18.54 17.03
CA ILE A 350 6.45 19.87 16.90
C ILE A 350 5.38 19.78 15.81
N ARG A 351 4.15 20.17 16.13
CA ARG A 351 2.99 20.14 15.25
C ARG A 351 2.05 21.31 15.55
N SER A 352 1.40 21.84 14.52
CA SER A 352 0.21 22.65 14.74
C SER A 352 -0.98 21.80 15.17
N ARG A 353 -2.07 22.42 15.60
CA ARG A 353 -3.33 21.71 15.91
C ARG A 353 -3.88 20.97 14.69
N ARG A 354 -3.85 21.61 13.50
CA ARG A 354 -4.23 20.98 12.22
C ARG A 354 -3.37 19.74 11.92
N MET A 355 -2.04 19.87 11.97
CA MET A 355 -1.11 18.78 11.73
C MET A 355 -1.33 17.61 12.72
N ASN A 356 -1.65 17.96 13.98
CA ASN A 356 -1.94 16.94 14.98
C ASN A 356 -3.25 16.21 14.71
N GLU A 357 -4.30 16.90 14.26
CA GLU A 357 -5.55 16.25 13.86
C GLU A 357 -5.36 15.29 12.68
N ILE A 358 -4.60 15.69 11.67
CA ILE A 358 -4.26 14.83 10.53
C ILE A 358 -3.47 13.60 11.02
N ALA A 359 -2.52 13.79 11.93
CA ALA A 359 -1.72 12.70 12.48
C ALA A 359 -2.51 11.72 13.36
N GLU A 360 -3.57 12.17 14.04
CA GLU A 360 -4.42 11.33 14.90
C GLU A 360 -5.56 10.65 14.12
N LYS A 361 -6.22 11.37 13.21
CA LYS A 361 -7.42 10.92 12.49
C LYS A 361 -7.13 10.44 11.06
N GLY A 362 -5.89 10.60 10.60
CA GLY A 362 -5.49 10.22 9.25
C GLY A 362 -6.33 10.91 8.18
N ILE A 363 -6.65 10.17 7.12
CA ILE A 363 -7.44 10.65 5.97
C ILE A 363 -8.81 11.23 6.38
N ALA A 364 -9.39 10.76 7.49
CA ALA A 364 -10.70 11.24 7.93
C ALA A 364 -10.67 12.70 8.43
N ALA A 365 -9.50 13.23 8.84
CA ALA A 365 -9.34 14.64 9.19
C ALA A 365 -9.67 15.55 8.00
N HIS A 366 -9.26 15.16 6.78
CA HIS A 366 -9.48 15.94 5.57
C HIS A 366 -10.97 16.14 5.21
N TRP A 367 -11.82 15.16 5.58
CA TRP A 367 -13.27 15.32 5.36
C TRP A 367 -13.94 16.29 6.32
N SER A 368 -13.34 16.56 7.47
CA SER A 368 -13.83 17.57 8.40
C SER A 368 -13.63 19.00 7.88
N TYR A 369 -12.57 19.24 7.09
CA TYR A 369 -12.23 20.55 6.54
C TYR A 369 -12.88 20.88 5.19
N LYS A 370 -13.52 19.92 4.51
CA LYS A 370 -14.23 20.16 3.23
C LYS A 370 -15.37 21.18 3.31
N LYS A 371 -15.89 21.49 4.49
CA LYS A 371 -16.91 22.54 4.68
C LYS A 371 -16.37 23.95 4.45
N ASP A 372 -15.05 24.17 4.55
CA ASP A 372 -14.42 25.49 4.49
C ASP A 372 -13.76 25.82 3.14
N GLY A 373 -14.01 25.02 2.10
CA GLY A 373 -13.58 25.35 0.71
C GLY A 373 -12.09 25.12 0.41
N PHE A 374 -11.30 24.60 1.33
CA PHE A 374 -9.90 24.25 1.09
C PHE A 374 -9.76 22.88 0.42
N ILE A 375 -9.27 22.86 -0.82
CA ILE A 375 -8.84 21.63 -1.52
C ILE A 375 -7.41 21.33 -1.06
N ASP A 376 -7.25 20.35 -0.17
CA ASP A 376 -5.93 19.94 0.32
C ASP A 376 -5.24 18.98 -0.67
N LYS A 377 -3.93 19.21 -0.88
CA LYS A 377 -3.07 18.39 -1.77
C LYS A 377 -2.98 16.92 -1.33
N SER A 378 -3.20 16.61 -0.06
CA SER A 378 -3.11 15.26 0.49
C SER A 378 -4.27 14.35 0.05
N GLN A 379 -5.45 14.90 -0.28
CA GLN A 379 -6.55 14.12 -0.85
C GLN A 379 -6.15 13.50 -2.20
N ASN A 380 -5.35 14.23 -3.00
CA ASN A 380 -4.81 13.71 -4.25
C ASN A 380 -3.92 12.47 -4.08
N GLU A 381 -3.21 12.33 -2.97
CA GLU A 381 -2.31 11.18 -2.75
C GLU A 381 -3.07 9.90 -2.37
N VAL A 382 -4.13 10.02 -1.57
CA VAL A 382 -4.98 8.86 -1.25
C VAL A 382 -5.86 8.46 -2.42
N ASP A 383 -6.43 9.44 -3.13
CA ASP A 383 -7.19 9.17 -4.35
C ASP A 383 -6.28 8.53 -5.42
N LYS A 384 -5.04 9.00 -5.58
CA LYS A 384 -4.02 8.37 -6.41
C LYS A 384 -3.70 6.95 -5.96
N TRP A 385 -3.55 6.72 -4.65
CA TRP A 385 -3.30 5.38 -4.14
C TRP A 385 -4.50 4.45 -4.39
N ILE A 386 -5.73 4.92 -4.16
CA ILE A 386 -6.94 4.15 -4.49
C ILE A 386 -6.97 3.82 -5.99
N ILE A 387 -6.63 4.77 -6.86
CA ILE A 387 -6.54 4.54 -8.31
C ILE A 387 -5.43 3.53 -8.63
N GLN A 388 -4.25 3.64 -8.06
CA GLN A 388 -3.15 2.69 -8.25
C GLN A 388 -3.51 1.27 -7.77
N VAL A 389 -4.18 1.17 -6.61
CA VAL A 389 -4.69 -0.11 -6.12
C VAL A 389 -5.72 -0.69 -7.09
N LYS A 390 -6.60 0.14 -7.65
CA LYS A 390 -7.56 -0.27 -8.69
C LYS A 390 -6.87 -0.86 -9.92
N GLU A 391 -5.90 -0.14 -10.47
CA GLU A 391 -5.15 -0.57 -11.66
C GLU A 391 -4.47 -1.92 -11.44
N ILE A 392 -3.90 -2.11 -10.23
CA ILE A 392 -3.26 -3.38 -9.85
C ILE A 392 -4.29 -4.51 -9.67
N LEU A 393 -5.46 -4.22 -9.08
CA LEU A 393 -6.52 -5.19 -8.82
C LEU A 393 -7.20 -5.70 -10.11
N VAL A 394 -7.27 -4.85 -11.13
CA VAL A 394 -7.86 -5.18 -12.45
C VAL A 394 -6.88 -5.98 -13.31
N ASN A 395 -5.57 -5.95 -13.00
CA ASN A 395 -4.57 -6.69 -13.76
C ASN A 395 -4.67 -8.20 -13.45
N PRO A 396 -5.05 -9.06 -14.43
CA PRO A 396 -5.21 -10.50 -14.24
C PRO A 396 -3.89 -11.23 -13.95
N ASP A 397 -2.73 -10.63 -14.26
CA ASP A 397 -1.40 -11.22 -14.07
C ASP A 397 -0.86 -11.05 -12.62
N VAL A 398 -1.52 -10.26 -11.78
CA VAL A 398 -1.12 -10.04 -10.39
C VAL A 398 -1.89 -10.99 -9.48
N ASN A 399 -1.18 -11.96 -8.89
CA ASN A 399 -1.79 -12.85 -7.91
C ASN A 399 -1.97 -12.14 -6.55
N ALA A 400 -2.86 -12.69 -5.72
CA ALA A 400 -3.22 -12.09 -4.45
C ALA A 400 -2.04 -12.03 -3.44
N LEU A 401 -1.07 -12.96 -3.53
CA LEU A 401 0.14 -12.97 -2.70
C LEU A 401 1.07 -11.84 -3.08
N ASP A 402 1.29 -11.62 -4.39
CA ASP A 402 2.09 -10.50 -4.88
C ASP A 402 1.50 -9.16 -4.44
N LEU A 403 0.18 -9.04 -4.45
CA LEU A 403 -0.52 -7.84 -3.97
C LEU A 403 -0.31 -7.62 -2.45
N LEU A 404 -0.39 -8.67 -1.65
CA LEU A 404 -0.14 -8.62 -0.20
C LEU A 404 1.31 -8.22 0.09
N ASP A 405 2.26 -8.86 -0.60
CA ASP A 405 3.69 -8.54 -0.49
C ASP A 405 4.00 -7.13 -0.99
N MET A 406 3.26 -6.66 -2.00
CA MET A 406 3.34 -5.28 -2.48
C MET A 406 2.98 -4.28 -1.40
N ILE A 407 1.85 -4.46 -0.78
CA ILE A 407 1.35 -3.53 0.23
C ILE A 407 2.17 -3.65 1.52
N HIS A 408 2.55 -4.87 1.92
CA HIS A 408 3.46 -5.08 3.04
C HIS A 408 4.83 -4.43 2.80
N ASN A 409 5.41 -4.61 1.63
CA ASN A 409 6.69 -4.01 1.28
C ASN A 409 6.62 -2.48 1.17
N ASP A 410 5.54 -1.92 0.62
CA ASP A 410 5.32 -0.46 0.60
C ASP A 410 5.11 0.13 2.01
N LEU A 411 4.63 -0.67 2.97
CA LEU A 411 4.45 -0.26 4.36
C LEU A 411 5.75 -0.29 5.19
N ILE A 412 6.69 -1.17 4.82
CA ILE A 412 7.96 -1.37 5.54
C ILE A 412 9.07 -0.51 4.94
N LYS A 413 8.96 -0.10 3.67
CA LYS A 413 9.99 0.67 2.98
C LYS A 413 10.08 2.08 3.55
N SER A 414 11.17 2.35 4.21
CA SER A 414 11.60 3.72 4.49
C SER A 414 11.95 4.40 3.17
N GLU A 415 11.34 5.53 2.88
CA GLU A 415 11.68 6.36 1.72
C GLU A 415 12.94 7.18 2.00
N ILE A 416 13.71 7.43 0.97
CA ILE A 416 14.81 8.39 0.96
C ILE A 416 14.44 9.57 0.05
N PHE A 417 14.95 10.74 0.38
CA PHE A 417 14.73 11.95 -0.39
C PHE A 417 16.00 12.32 -1.14
N VAL A 418 15.90 12.40 -2.45
CA VAL A 418 16.98 12.76 -3.37
C VAL A 418 16.59 13.99 -4.17
N PHE A 419 17.56 14.74 -4.67
CA PHE A 419 17.34 16.01 -5.34
C PHE A 419 17.77 15.93 -6.81
N THR A 420 16.99 16.55 -7.70
CA THR A 420 17.44 16.81 -9.07
C THR A 420 18.47 17.95 -9.07
N PRO A 421 19.24 18.15 -10.17
CA PRO A 421 20.14 19.30 -10.30
C PRO A 421 19.45 20.67 -10.18
N LYS A 422 18.16 20.72 -10.47
CA LYS A 422 17.31 21.92 -10.32
C LYS A 422 16.82 22.15 -8.89
N GLY A 423 17.20 21.28 -7.93
CA GLY A 423 16.76 21.35 -6.54
C GLY A 423 15.37 20.74 -6.28
N GLU A 424 14.75 20.13 -7.28
CA GLU A 424 13.47 19.43 -7.06
C GLU A 424 13.71 18.17 -6.23
N GLN A 425 12.99 18.05 -5.13
CA GLN A 425 13.03 16.86 -4.30
C GLN A 425 12.15 15.74 -4.88
N ARG A 426 12.67 14.53 -4.81
CA ARG A 426 11.96 13.28 -5.16
C ARG A 426 12.09 12.27 -4.04
N SER A 427 10.97 11.67 -3.68
CA SER A 427 10.95 10.52 -2.76
C SER A 427 11.10 9.23 -3.57
N ILE A 428 12.04 8.36 -3.14
CA ILE A 428 12.21 7.02 -3.70
C ILE A 428 12.44 6.01 -2.56
N GLU A 429 12.26 4.74 -2.85
CA GLU A 429 12.45 3.68 -1.87
C GLU A 429 13.90 3.63 -1.35
N LYS A 430 14.09 3.38 -0.05
CA LYS A 430 15.41 3.13 0.51
C LYS A 430 16.04 1.90 -0.13
N GLY A 431 17.30 2.02 -0.55
CA GLY A 431 17.99 0.99 -1.32
C GLY A 431 17.80 1.11 -2.83
N ALA A 432 17.00 2.08 -3.31
CA ALA A 432 16.85 2.37 -4.72
C ALA A 432 18.16 2.86 -5.32
N THR A 433 18.40 2.49 -6.58
CA THR A 433 19.60 2.83 -7.33
C THR A 433 19.43 4.09 -8.18
N ALA A 434 20.51 4.59 -8.75
CA ALA A 434 20.45 5.72 -9.68
C ALA A 434 19.56 5.43 -10.90
N LEU A 435 19.48 4.17 -11.35
CA LEU A 435 18.58 3.77 -12.44
C LEU A 435 17.11 3.78 -12.00
N ASP A 436 16.81 3.36 -10.76
CA ASP A 436 15.47 3.49 -10.19
C ASP A 436 15.00 4.94 -10.16
N PHE A 437 15.92 5.85 -9.81
CA PHE A 437 15.66 7.28 -9.84
C PHE A 437 15.38 7.78 -11.26
N ALA A 438 16.14 7.34 -12.26
CA ALA A 438 15.91 7.69 -13.67
C ALA A 438 14.48 7.32 -14.12
N TYR A 439 14.01 6.10 -13.79
CA TYR A 439 12.65 5.66 -14.07
C TYR A 439 11.59 6.37 -13.21
N SER A 440 11.96 6.90 -12.05
CA SER A 440 11.05 7.70 -11.24
C SER A 440 10.72 9.04 -11.89
N ILE A 441 11.66 9.61 -12.65
CA ILE A 441 11.49 10.88 -13.37
C ILE A 441 10.64 10.65 -14.63
N HIS A 442 11.12 9.82 -15.56
CA HIS A 442 10.41 9.48 -16.80
C HIS A 442 10.92 8.16 -17.37
N SER A 443 10.05 7.36 -18.01
CA SER A 443 10.43 6.09 -18.62
C SER A 443 11.51 6.24 -19.69
N GLU A 444 11.45 7.28 -20.54
CA GLU A 444 12.47 7.55 -21.56
C GLU A 444 13.85 7.86 -20.97
N ILE A 445 13.91 8.62 -19.86
CA ILE A 445 15.16 8.91 -19.16
C ILE A 445 15.74 7.60 -18.62
N GLY A 446 14.89 6.74 -18.05
CA GLY A 446 15.30 5.41 -17.61
C GLY A 446 15.81 4.54 -18.74
N HIS A 447 15.12 4.51 -19.89
CA HIS A 447 15.52 3.70 -21.05
C HIS A 447 16.86 4.13 -21.65
N LYS A 448 17.16 5.44 -21.65
CA LYS A 448 18.36 6.04 -22.26
C LYS A 448 19.50 6.28 -21.27
N ALA A 449 19.36 5.85 -20.00
CA ALA A 449 20.34 6.09 -18.96
C ALA A 449 21.64 5.30 -19.21
N ILE A 450 22.79 5.99 -19.11
CA ILE A 450 24.12 5.37 -19.25
C ILE A 450 24.95 5.44 -17.96
N ALA A 451 24.79 6.50 -17.19
CA ALA A 451 25.47 6.74 -15.92
C ALA A 451 24.70 7.78 -15.10
N ALA A 452 25.12 8.03 -13.87
CA ALA A 452 24.62 9.12 -13.05
C ALA A 452 25.77 9.92 -12.44
N LYS A 453 25.52 11.21 -12.12
CA LYS A 453 26.34 11.96 -11.19
C LYS A 453 25.60 12.10 -9.87
N VAL A 454 26.21 11.62 -8.81
CA VAL A 454 25.69 11.76 -7.46
C VAL A 454 26.62 12.69 -6.70
N ASN A 455 26.07 13.82 -6.22
CA ASN A 455 26.85 14.87 -5.56
C ASN A 455 28.07 15.29 -6.41
N LEU A 456 27.82 15.53 -7.72
CA LEU A 456 28.79 15.91 -8.75
C LEU A 456 29.84 14.84 -9.10
N LYS A 457 29.78 13.64 -8.53
CA LYS A 457 30.69 12.53 -8.87
C LYS A 457 30.00 11.54 -9.79
N LEU A 458 30.69 11.15 -10.87
CA LEU A 458 30.23 10.13 -11.79
C LEU A 458 30.16 8.77 -11.09
N VAL A 459 29.03 8.10 -11.20
CA VAL A 459 28.77 6.78 -10.59
C VAL A 459 28.02 5.88 -11.57
N PRO A 460 28.12 4.54 -11.41
CA PRO A 460 27.32 3.60 -12.20
C PRO A 460 25.84 3.67 -11.84
N LEU A 461 24.97 3.24 -12.76
CA LEU A 461 23.53 3.19 -12.57
C LEU A 461 23.08 2.29 -11.40
N SER A 462 23.90 1.30 -11.03
CA SER A 462 23.66 0.40 -9.88
C SER A 462 23.96 1.05 -8.51
N ARG A 463 24.44 2.29 -8.47
CA ARG A 463 24.74 3.00 -7.22
C ARG A 463 23.48 3.19 -6.39
N GLU A 464 23.47 2.63 -5.18
CA GLU A 464 22.41 2.87 -4.18
C GLU A 464 22.46 4.33 -3.68
N LEU A 465 21.30 4.99 -3.69
CA LEU A 465 21.14 6.39 -3.30
C LEU A 465 20.84 6.52 -1.81
N LYS A 466 21.19 7.70 -1.26
CA LYS A 466 20.97 8.07 0.15
C LYS A 466 20.17 9.36 0.24
N THR A 467 19.49 9.56 1.37
CA THR A 467 18.83 10.84 1.64
C THR A 467 19.81 11.99 1.56
N GLY A 468 19.45 13.03 0.83
CA GLY A 468 20.28 14.22 0.61
C GLY A 468 21.13 14.17 -0.67
N ASP A 469 21.18 13.04 -1.37
CA ASP A 469 21.94 12.96 -2.62
C ASP A 469 21.33 13.84 -3.72
N GLN A 470 22.13 14.64 -4.38
CA GLN A 470 21.77 15.32 -5.62
C GLN A 470 22.15 14.41 -6.80
N VAL A 471 21.17 14.08 -7.65
CA VAL A 471 21.31 13.07 -8.69
C VAL A 471 21.00 13.65 -10.05
N GLU A 472 21.97 13.61 -10.95
CA GLU A 472 21.86 13.93 -12.39
C GLU A 472 22.00 12.65 -13.20
N ILE A 473 21.01 12.34 -14.03
CA ILE A 473 21.08 11.17 -14.93
C ILE A 473 21.68 11.58 -16.26
N ILE A 474 22.67 10.82 -16.69
CA ILE A 474 23.32 11.00 -17.99
C ILE A 474 22.67 10.01 -18.96
N THR A 475 22.18 10.51 -20.08
CA THR A 475 21.46 9.72 -21.10
C THR A 475 22.19 9.73 -22.44
N ALA A 476 21.98 8.68 -23.24
CA ALA A 476 22.41 8.61 -24.64
C ALA A 476 21.27 8.05 -25.51
N GLU A 477 21.05 8.65 -26.68
CA GLU A 477 19.98 8.25 -27.60
C GLU A 477 20.12 6.81 -28.11
N THR A 478 21.35 6.27 -28.14
CA THR A 478 21.64 4.92 -28.61
C THR A 478 21.45 3.84 -27.54
N GLU A 479 21.31 4.23 -26.27
CA GLU A 479 21.18 3.26 -25.16
C GLU A 479 19.77 2.69 -25.10
N LYS A 480 19.68 1.45 -24.66
CA LYS A 480 18.42 0.69 -24.53
C LYS A 480 18.44 -0.16 -23.26
N PRO A 481 17.28 -0.44 -22.66
CA PRO A 481 17.19 -1.30 -21.49
C PRO A 481 17.81 -2.66 -21.69
N LYS A 482 18.64 -3.09 -20.73
CA LYS A 482 19.35 -4.36 -20.70
C LYS A 482 18.73 -5.29 -19.66
N ARG A 483 18.75 -6.60 -19.92
CA ARG A 483 18.24 -7.59 -18.98
C ARG A 483 19.00 -7.59 -17.65
N GLU A 484 20.31 -7.33 -17.69
CA GLU A 484 21.18 -7.21 -16.53
C GLU A 484 20.77 -6.09 -15.55
N TRP A 485 20.01 -5.08 -16.03
CA TRP A 485 19.50 -4.02 -15.18
C TRP A 485 18.49 -4.54 -14.13
N LEU A 486 17.81 -5.65 -14.40
CA LEU A 486 16.88 -6.29 -13.47
C LEU A 486 17.57 -6.82 -12.21
N ASP A 487 18.88 -7.09 -12.26
CA ASP A 487 19.64 -7.67 -11.16
C ASP A 487 19.87 -6.67 -10.02
N PHE A 488 19.95 -5.38 -10.34
CA PHE A 488 20.26 -4.35 -9.35
C PHE A 488 19.15 -3.33 -9.10
N VAL A 489 18.17 -3.15 -10.01
CA VAL A 489 17.04 -2.25 -9.74
C VAL A 489 16.15 -2.80 -8.63
N LYS A 490 15.67 -1.90 -7.77
CA LYS A 490 14.86 -2.25 -6.60
C LYS A 490 13.39 -1.93 -6.81
N THR A 491 13.09 -0.78 -7.45
CA THR A 491 11.73 -0.32 -7.60
C THR A 491 10.97 -1.14 -8.67
N ARG A 492 9.68 -1.33 -8.40
CA ARG A 492 8.79 -2.01 -9.37
C ARG A 492 8.62 -1.24 -10.65
N LYS A 493 8.51 0.09 -10.54
CA LYS A 493 8.35 0.96 -11.70
C LYS A 493 9.49 0.72 -12.69
N ALA A 494 10.75 0.69 -12.21
CA ALA A 494 11.89 0.39 -13.05
C ALA A 494 11.81 -1.03 -13.64
N LYS A 495 11.52 -2.04 -12.80
CA LYS A 495 11.40 -3.44 -13.25
C LYS A 495 10.32 -3.61 -14.31
N ALA A 496 9.12 -3.02 -14.10
CA ALA A 496 8.01 -3.09 -15.03
C ALA A 496 8.39 -2.48 -16.39
N HIS A 497 8.90 -1.24 -16.40
CA HIS A 497 9.31 -0.57 -17.65
C HIS A 497 10.41 -1.31 -18.40
N ILE A 498 11.40 -1.88 -17.69
CA ILE A 498 12.45 -2.69 -18.31
C ILE A 498 11.84 -3.96 -18.93
N LEU A 499 11.00 -4.68 -18.21
CA LEU A 499 10.36 -5.90 -18.70
C LEU A 499 9.43 -5.64 -19.88
N ASP A 500 8.65 -4.57 -19.85
CA ASP A 500 7.75 -4.21 -20.94
C ASP A 500 8.54 -3.85 -22.21
N TYR A 501 9.60 -3.05 -22.06
CA TYR A 501 10.48 -2.77 -23.19
C TYR A 501 11.09 -4.04 -23.79
N LEU A 502 11.60 -4.96 -22.96
CA LEU A 502 12.19 -6.22 -23.42
C LEU A 502 11.15 -7.12 -24.09
N LYS A 503 9.89 -7.15 -23.60
CA LYS A 503 8.79 -7.90 -24.25
C LYS A 503 8.43 -7.31 -25.62
N ASP A 504 8.34 -5.99 -25.72
CA ASP A 504 7.99 -5.32 -26.98
C ASP A 504 9.13 -5.44 -28.01
N ALA A 505 10.38 -5.35 -27.58
CA ALA A 505 11.54 -5.64 -28.44
C ALA A 505 11.57 -7.10 -28.92
N HIS A 506 11.09 -8.05 -28.12
CA HIS A 506 10.88 -9.44 -28.53
C HIS A 506 9.71 -9.61 -29.50
N LYS A 507 8.62 -8.84 -29.33
CA LYS A 507 7.47 -8.85 -30.26
C LYS A 507 7.84 -8.25 -31.61
N GLU A 508 8.56 -7.12 -31.62
CA GLU A 508 9.05 -6.52 -32.87
C GLU A 508 10.01 -7.46 -33.64
N LYS A 509 10.94 -8.12 -32.94
CA LYS A 509 11.75 -9.17 -33.55
C LYS A 509 10.89 -10.33 -34.07
N ARG A 510 9.86 -10.77 -33.37
CA ARG A 510 8.91 -11.80 -33.83
C ARG A 510 8.08 -11.33 -35.03
N HIS A 511 7.71 -10.06 -35.13
CA HIS A 511 7.00 -9.51 -36.31
C HIS A 511 7.91 -9.39 -37.51
N GLN A 512 9.15 -8.93 -37.35
CA GLN A 512 10.14 -8.93 -38.43
C GLN A 512 10.47 -10.36 -38.92
N PHE A 513 10.48 -11.38 -38.04
CA PHE A 513 10.67 -12.78 -38.41
C PHE A 513 9.40 -13.44 -39.00
N ARG A 514 8.21 -12.91 -38.84
CA ARG A 514 6.98 -13.47 -39.45
C ARG A 514 6.88 -13.19 -40.94
N ASP A 515 7.47 -12.13 -41.45
CA ASP A 515 7.36 -11.74 -42.86
C ASP A 515 8.44 -12.40 -43.76
N THR A 516 9.48 -13.04 -43.22
CA THR A 516 10.57 -13.65 -44.04
C THR A 516 10.66 -15.17 -43.92
N SER A 517 9.74 -15.83 -43.23
CA SER A 517 9.95 -17.23 -42.81
C SER A 517 9.37 -18.33 -43.70
N ARG A 518 8.67 -18.00 -44.76
CA ARG A 518 8.20 -18.99 -45.76
C ARG A 518 8.66 -18.60 -47.14
N ILE A 519 9.52 -19.43 -47.71
CA ILE A 519 10.10 -19.19 -49.03
C ILE A 519 9.71 -20.35 -49.94
N ARG A 520 9.12 -20.02 -51.10
CA ARG A 520 8.85 -20.98 -52.14
C ARG A 520 9.93 -20.88 -53.20
N MET A 521 10.53 -22.01 -53.49
CA MET A 521 11.52 -22.16 -54.59
C MET A 521 10.97 -23.13 -55.58
N ASN A 522 10.93 -22.71 -56.85
CA ASN A 522 10.52 -23.58 -57.95
C ASN A 522 11.79 -24.22 -58.52
N PHE A 523 11.69 -25.48 -58.92
CA PHE A 523 12.78 -26.19 -59.55
C PHE A 523 12.29 -26.99 -60.77
N ARG A 524 13.18 -27.17 -61.73
CA ARG A 524 12.94 -28.00 -62.94
C ARG A 524 14.19 -28.82 -63.20
N GLY A 525 14.01 -30.07 -63.62
CA GLY A 525 15.13 -30.96 -63.91
C GLY A 525 14.72 -32.20 -64.68
N LEU A 526 15.68 -33.11 -64.90
CA LEU A 526 15.41 -34.42 -65.50
C LEU A 526 14.80 -35.37 -64.49
N ASP A 527 13.70 -36.03 -64.86
CA ASP A 527 13.11 -37.06 -64.03
C ASP A 527 14.02 -38.27 -63.90
N ARG A 528 14.30 -38.67 -62.65
CA ARG A 528 15.07 -39.88 -62.34
C ARG A 528 14.65 -40.46 -61.00
N ILE A 529 14.86 -41.76 -60.87
CA ILE A 529 14.61 -42.46 -59.60
C ILE A 529 15.48 -41.83 -58.49
N GLY A 530 14.86 -41.47 -57.40
CA GLY A 530 15.55 -40.94 -56.22
C GLY A 530 15.74 -39.41 -56.18
N ILE A 531 15.29 -38.64 -57.19
CA ILE A 531 15.43 -37.18 -57.22
C ILE A 531 14.84 -36.48 -55.97
N LEU A 532 13.69 -36.91 -55.53
CA LEU A 532 13.03 -36.39 -54.33
C LEU A 532 13.84 -36.68 -53.07
N HIS A 533 14.47 -37.85 -52.97
CA HIS A 533 15.33 -38.22 -51.87
C HIS A 533 16.54 -37.30 -51.82
N ASP A 534 17.19 -37.06 -52.96
CA ASP A 534 18.38 -36.22 -53.02
C ASP A 534 18.04 -34.77 -52.68
N ILE A 535 16.95 -34.20 -53.19
CA ILE A 535 16.50 -32.85 -52.83
C ILE A 535 16.31 -32.74 -51.32
N THR A 536 15.56 -33.65 -50.70
CA THR A 536 15.31 -33.63 -49.26
C THR A 536 16.56 -33.84 -48.45
N ARG A 537 17.46 -34.70 -48.87
CA ARG A 537 18.73 -34.99 -48.24
C ARG A 537 19.63 -33.75 -48.21
N TYR A 538 19.82 -33.04 -49.30
CA TYR A 538 20.67 -31.88 -49.38
C TYR A 538 20.13 -30.72 -48.53
N ILE A 539 18.81 -30.49 -48.55
CA ILE A 539 18.18 -29.44 -47.75
C ILE A 539 18.25 -29.78 -46.24
N SER A 540 18.08 -31.06 -45.88
CA SER A 540 18.13 -31.52 -44.50
C SER A 540 19.53 -31.41 -43.85
N THR A 541 20.58 -31.22 -44.64
CA THR A 541 21.94 -30.95 -44.12
C THR A 541 22.13 -29.50 -43.63
N ILE A 542 21.21 -28.60 -43.98
CA ILE A 542 21.31 -27.18 -43.63
C ILE A 542 20.65 -27.00 -42.24
N THR A 543 21.43 -26.48 -41.29
CA THR A 543 20.96 -26.23 -39.92
C THR A 543 19.89 -25.15 -39.92
N ASP A 544 18.83 -25.33 -39.13
CA ASP A 544 17.70 -24.39 -38.93
C ASP A 544 16.77 -24.16 -40.14
N VAL A 545 16.84 -25.03 -41.17
CA VAL A 545 15.92 -25.03 -42.31
C VAL A 545 14.92 -26.18 -42.17
N HIS A 546 13.63 -25.86 -42.22
CA HIS A 546 12.56 -26.86 -42.15
C HIS A 546 11.73 -26.88 -43.43
N ILE A 547 11.67 -28.03 -44.08
CA ILE A 547 10.81 -28.26 -45.24
C ILE A 547 9.37 -28.32 -44.77
N LYS A 548 8.47 -27.52 -45.37
CA LYS A 548 7.05 -27.48 -45.07
C LYS A 548 6.23 -28.25 -46.10
N THR A 549 6.53 -28.02 -47.37
CA THR A 549 5.77 -28.64 -48.45
C THR A 549 6.74 -28.91 -49.61
N ILE A 550 6.62 -30.06 -50.25
CA ILE A 550 7.26 -30.37 -51.52
C ILE A 550 6.15 -30.80 -52.47
N HIS A 551 6.16 -30.21 -53.64
CA HIS A 551 5.31 -30.62 -54.74
C HIS A 551 6.22 -30.99 -55.94
N LEU A 552 6.04 -32.17 -56.49
CA LEU A 552 6.80 -32.67 -57.63
C LEU A 552 5.80 -33.27 -58.60
N GLY A 553 5.84 -32.81 -59.84
CA GLY A 553 5.14 -33.38 -60.98
C GLY A 553 6.16 -33.88 -62.03
N THR A 554 5.83 -34.95 -62.71
CA THR A 554 6.70 -35.49 -63.77
C THR A 554 5.90 -35.67 -65.03
N GLU A 555 6.41 -35.13 -66.17
CA GLU A 555 5.80 -35.23 -67.48
C GLU A 555 6.94 -35.27 -68.53
N ASP A 556 6.84 -36.21 -69.48
CA ASP A 556 7.75 -36.38 -70.58
C ASP A 556 9.27 -36.42 -70.19
N GLY A 557 9.61 -37.08 -69.09
CA GLY A 557 10.99 -37.22 -68.62
C GLY A 557 11.57 -35.95 -67.95
N VAL A 558 10.73 -34.95 -67.73
CA VAL A 558 11.07 -33.72 -66.97
C VAL A 558 10.30 -33.70 -65.66
N CYS A 559 10.98 -33.40 -64.58
CA CYS A 559 10.37 -33.11 -63.32
C CYS A 559 10.27 -31.61 -63.07
N GLU A 560 9.09 -31.15 -62.68
CA GLU A 560 8.87 -29.77 -62.23
C GLU A 560 8.20 -29.77 -60.86
N GLY A 561 8.57 -28.81 -60.04
CA GLY A 561 7.97 -28.71 -58.72
C GLY A 561 8.38 -27.44 -57.95
N TYR A 562 7.85 -27.40 -56.73
CA TYR A 562 8.28 -26.36 -55.78
C TYR A 562 8.50 -26.97 -54.41
N ILE A 563 9.34 -26.30 -53.66
CA ILE A 563 9.60 -26.58 -52.25
C ILE A 563 9.36 -25.33 -51.44
N GLU A 564 8.56 -25.48 -50.38
CA GLU A 564 8.39 -24.45 -49.38
C GLU A 564 9.21 -24.79 -48.14
N VAL A 565 10.07 -23.87 -47.77
CA VAL A 565 10.94 -24.00 -46.59
C VAL A 565 10.71 -22.87 -45.63
N LYS A 566 10.88 -23.19 -44.34
CA LYS A 566 11.01 -22.20 -43.29
C LYS A 566 12.46 -22.06 -42.92
N ALA A 567 13.02 -20.87 -43.12
CA ALA A 567 14.41 -20.55 -42.81
C ALA A 567 14.49 -19.47 -41.74
N ASN A 568 15.46 -19.54 -40.85
CA ASN A 568 15.60 -18.63 -39.71
C ASN A 568 16.48 -17.41 -40.00
N LYS A 569 17.24 -17.39 -41.11
CA LYS A 569 18.14 -16.31 -41.53
C LYS A 569 18.09 -16.06 -43.04
N ALA A 570 18.26 -14.80 -43.44
CA ALA A 570 18.28 -14.43 -44.86
C ALA A 570 19.45 -15.12 -45.66
N GLY A 571 20.57 -15.42 -45.01
CA GLY A 571 21.70 -16.15 -45.64
C GLY A 571 21.39 -17.63 -45.91
N ASP A 572 20.37 -18.21 -45.30
CA ASP A 572 20.01 -19.60 -45.50
C ASP A 572 19.41 -19.84 -46.90
N ILE A 573 18.85 -18.81 -47.55
CA ILE A 573 18.25 -18.91 -48.90
C ILE A 573 19.29 -19.20 -49.97
N GLU A 574 20.38 -18.44 -49.98
CA GLU A 574 21.48 -18.65 -50.94
C GLU A 574 22.13 -20.01 -50.70
N THR A 575 22.24 -20.42 -49.45
CA THR A 575 22.77 -21.74 -49.08
C THR A 575 21.84 -22.85 -49.60
N ILE A 576 20.50 -22.70 -49.48
CA ILE A 576 19.53 -23.68 -49.98
C ILE A 576 19.60 -23.77 -51.51
N ILE A 577 19.67 -22.64 -52.22
CA ILE A 577 19.78 -22.61 -53.67
C ILE A 577 21.08 -23.31 -54.11
N ASN A 578 22.19 -23.02 -53.44
CA ASN A 578 23.49 -23.65 -53.74
C ASN A 578 23.47 -25.17 -53.46
N GLU A 579 22.86 -25.61 -52.37
CA GLU A 579 22.75 -27.04 -52.08
C GLU A 579 21.80 -27.77 -53.05
N MET A 580 20.68 -27.17 -53.43
CA MET A 580 19.76 -27.72 -54.42
C MET A 580 20.44 -27.79 -55.82
N SER A 581 21.28 -26.85 -56.16
CA SER A 581 22.04 -26.86 -57.44
C SER A 581 23.04 -28.01 -57.54
N LYS A 582 23.41 -28.64 -56.44
CA LYS A 582 24.28 -29.83 -56.42
C LYS A 582 23.55 -31.13 -56.69
N VAL A 583 22.19 -31.09 -56.70
CA VAL A 583 21.39 -32.27 -56.96
C VAL A 583 21.47 -32.63 -58.45
N GLU A 584 22.03 -33.79 -58.73
CA GLU A 584 22.16 -34.28 -60.11
C GLU A 584 20.79 -34.34 -60.79
N GLY A 585 20.68 -33.71 -61.97
CA GLY A 585 19.44 -33.63 -62.74
C GLY A 585 18.64 -32.35 -62.55
N ILE A 586 18.87 -31.53 -61.54
CA ILE A 586 18.24 -30.20 -61.36
C ILE A 586 18.95 -29.19 -62.29
N GLN A 587 18.19 -28.53 -63.14
CA GLN A 587 18.70 -27.60 -64.15
C GLN A 587 18.35 -26.14 -63.86
N VAL A 588 17.21 -25.88 -63.25
CA VAL A 588 16.72 -24.53 -62.99
C VAL A 588 16.14 -24.48 -61.59
N ILE A 589 16.59 -23.46 -60.80
CA ILE A 589 16.04 -23.11 -59.50
C ILE A 589 15.72 -21.64 -59.55
N SER A 590 14.48 -21.28 -59.25
CA SER A 590 14.05 -19.88 -59.17
C SER A 590 13.25 -19.63 -57.91
N ARG A 591 13.41 -18.46 -57.34
CA ARG A 591 12.56 -18.00 -56.24
C ARG A 591 11.18 -17.57 -56.78
N ALA A 592 10.10 -18.08 -56.25
CA ALA A 592 8.81 -17.52 -56.53
C ALA A 592 8.70 -16.19 -55.78
N GLU A 593 8.23 -15.14 -56.46
CA GLU A 593 7.94 -13.87 -55.84
C GLU A 593 6.86 -14.04 -54.76
N ASP A 594 6.97 -13.32 -53.64
CA ASP A 594 6.13 -13.42 -52.46
C ASP A 594 4.65 -13.40 -52.82
N ILE A 595 3.96 -14.50 -52.58
CA ILE A 595 2.48 -14.53 -52.56
C ILE A 595 2.10 -13.99 -51.18
N ARG A 596 1.74 -12.70 -51.12
CA ARG A 596 1.01 -12.13 -49.98
C ARG A 596 -0.36 -12.76 -49.95
N ILE A 597 -0.69 -13.54 -48.92
CA ILE A 597 -2.02 -13.90 -48.52
C ILE A 597 -2.34 -13.18 -47.21
#